data_5369cc5e0a5947552f987733ed2b717a
#
_entry.id   5369cc5e0a5947552f987733ed2b717a
#
_cell.length_a   1.000
_cell.length_b   1.000
_cell.length_c   1.000
_cell.angle_alpha   90.00
_cell.angle_beta   90.00
_cell.angle_gamma   90.00
#
_symmetry.space_group_name_H-M   'P 1'
#
loop_
_entity.id
_entity.type
_entity.pdbx_description
1 polymer ?
#
loop_
_entity_poly.entity_id
_entity_poly.type
_entity_poly.pdbx_seq_one_letter_code
_entity_poly.pdbx_strand_id
1 'polypeptide(L)'
;MKTAKKYNPDLILHGNLIRAILSLAIPVVINSFLQTMYNLTDTYWLGKIGTEQLAAINLVTPMQNIITNFGSGITVAGAVLIAQYIGAGEKEEARSMANQIFICAMGFAVVCAALCFLGTPAIVNWLGADGGTAYYARVYLRVVIWDMPFLYMVNIFSAVHQAQGDTVRPMFLNLGGITLNLFLDPFFMIILDMGTAGAALATLLAKAVPATVAFILLCRPENDICLNRRYMQLQREKLGMILKVGLPTAIGGSTMQLGFLLMSKNVFVYGTEAMAAYGIGNKVNGLITLPSNAIGSATATIVGQNMGAKQPERAEQGYRFSMWISVVFLFIGGMILSRDMISTAIVSIFSKDAEVVGMAADFLSVMALWCFTNGVYNTTSGLFQGTGHTEVTMAIDVTRLWVFRFLTLWFCESILHMGVRSVWYSVVISNGISSLILYVLYRCGIWKKTRIKVGKKAA
;
A
#
# COMPACT_ATOMS: atom_id res chain seq x y z
N MET A 1 -17.75 0.99 -25.19
CA MET A 1 -16.48 1.56 -24.66
C MET A 1 -15.42 1.56 -25.76
N LYS A 2 -15.54 2.51 -26.70
CA LYS A 2 -14.56 2.72 -27.78
C LYS A 2 -13.43 3.60 -27.23
N THR A 3 -12.19 3.13 -27.47
CA THR A 3 -10.92 3.88 -27.28
C THR A 3 -10.56 4.36 -25.87
N ALA A 4 -10.37 3.46 -24.89
CA ALA A 4 -9.27 3.66 -23.97
C ALA A 4 -8.00 3.61 -24.83
N LYS A 5 -7.22 4.70 -24.84
CA LYS A 5 -5.96 4.80 -25.60
C LYS A 5 -5.16 3.54 -25.39
N LYS A 6 -4.93 2.81 -26.51
CA LYS A 6 -4.12 1.58 -26.51
C LYS A 6 -2.82 1.89 -25.75
N TYR A 7 -2.52 1.09 -24.72
CA TYR A 7 -1.26 1.13 -24.01
C TYR A 7 -0.12 1.40 -25.00
N ASN A 8 0.69 2.38 -24.71
CA ASN A 8 1.83 2.72 -25.54
C ASN A 8 3.11 2.37 -24.79
N PRO A 9 3.66 1.13 -24.92
CA PRO A 9 4.90 0.70 -24.28
C PRO A 9 6.06 1.61 -24.65
N ASP A 10 5.99 2.26 -25.82
CA ASP A 10 7.01 3.20 -26.30
C ASP A 10 7.09 4.45 -25.42
N LEU A 11 6.06 4.82 -24.67
CA LEU A 11 6.10 5.99 -23.80
C LEU A 11 7.13 5.85 -22.68
N ILE A 12 7.22 4.66 -22.06
CA ILE A 12 8.17 4.39 -20.97
C ILE A 12 9.57 4.20 -21.50
N LEU A 13 9.74 3.43 -22.59
CA LEU A 13 11.05 3.06 -23.11
C LEU A 13 11.67 4.14 -24.02
N HIS A 14 10.85 4.93 -24.74
CA HIS A 14 11.32 5.88 -25.75
C HIS A 14 10.69 7.27 -25.66
N GLY A 15 9.56 7.42 -24.93
CA GLY A 15 8.82 8.67 -24.86
C GLY A 15 9.32 9.64 -23.76
N ASN A 16 8.51 10.69 -23.51
CA ASN A 16 8.80 11.66 -22.47
C ASN A 16 8.56 11.07 -21.08
N LEU A 17 9.61 11.03 -20.24
CA LEU A 17 9.59 10.42 -18.90
C LEU A 17 8.63 11.13 -17.94
N ILE A 18 8.54 12.46 -17.97
CA ILE A 18 7.62 13.22 -17.11
C ILE A 18 6.17 12.84 -17.45
N ARG A 19 5.84 12.74 -18.73
CA ARG A 19 4.51 12.29 -19.15
C ARG A 19 4.25 10.85 -18.74
N ALA A 20 5.25 9.97 -18.82
CA ALA A 20 5.15 8.59 -18.36
C ALA A 20 4.90 8.52 -16.84
N ILE A 21 5.65 9.28 -16.03
CA ILE A 21 5.48 9.35 -14.57
C ILE A 21 4.07 9.82 -14.22
N LEU A 22 3.63 10.92 -14.79
CA LEU A 22 2.30 11.49 -14.47
C LEU A 22 1.16 10.59 -14.94
N SER A 23 1.27 9.97 -16.11
CA SER A 23 0.24 9.04 -16.64
C SER A 23 0.08 7.80 -15.76
N LEU A 24 1.14 7.35 -15.10
CA LEU A 24 1.09 6.24 -14.16
C LEU A 24 0.66 6.68 -12.76
N ALA A 25 1.19 7.79 -12.26
CA ALA A 25 0.98 8.24 -10.89
C ALA A 25 -0.43 8.81 -10.67
N ILE A 26 -0.98 9.63 -11.59
CA ILE A 26 -2.28 10.29 -11.37
C ILE A 26 -3.42 9.30 -11.13
N PRO A 27 -3.60 8.22 -11.93
CA PRO A 27 -4.67 7.26 -11.66
C PRO A 27 -4.48 6.54 -10.33
N VAL A 28 -3.23 6.30 -9.90
CA VAL A 28 -2.93 5.68 -8.60
C VAL A 28 -3.28 6.62 -7.46
N VAL A 29 -2.98 7.92 -7.58
CA VAL A 29 -3.40 8.96 -6.59
C VAL A 29 -4.92 8.97 -6.45
N ILE A 30 -5.64 9.04 -7.58
CA ILE A 30 -7.10 9.05 -7.59
C ILE A 30 -7.64 7.78 -6.92
N ASN A 31 -7.11 6.62 -7.27
CA ASN A 31 -7.50 5.35 -6.67
C ASN A 31 -7.28 5.33 -5.15
N SER A 32 -6.12 5.80 -4.68
CA SER A 32 -5.79 5.85 -3.25
C SER A 32 -6.67 6.85 -2.50
N PHE A 33 -6.99 7.99 -3.12
CA PHE A 33 -7.92 8.97 -2.55
C PHE A 33 -9.34 8.39 -2.42
N LEU A 34 -9.84 7.74 -3.46
CA LEU A 34 -11.14 7.07 -3.45
C LEU A 34 -11.19 5.96 -2.39
N GLN A 35 -10.11 5.19 -2.24
CA GLN A 35 -10.00 4.17 -1.19
C GLN A 35 -10.06 4.78 0.22
N THR A 36 -9.47 5.96 0.41
CA THR A 36 -9.54 6.67 1.70
C THR A 36 -10.96 7.16 1.97
N MET A 37 -11.64 7.70 0.97
CA MET A 37 -13.05 8.13 1.08
C MET A 37 -13.96 6.94 1.38
N TYR A 38 -13.74 5.80 0.72
CA TYR A 38 -14.43 4.55 1.01
C TYR A 38 -14.28 4.15 2.48
N ASN A 39 -13.05 4.10 2.99
CA ASN A 39 -12.80 3.72 4.39
C ASN A 39 -13.50 4.66 5.40
N LEU A 40 -13.59 5.95 5.08
CA LEU A 40 -14.31 6.92 5.91
C LEU A 40 -15.82 6.67 5.88
N THR A 41 -16.38 6.39 4.71
CA THR A 41 -17.82 6.11 4.54
C THR A 41 -18.22 4.81 5.22
N ASP A 42 -17.41 3.76 5.06
CA ASP A 42 -17.61 2.48 5.74
C ASP A 42 -17.62 2.66 7.27
N THR A 43 -16.64 3.39 7.81
CA THR A 43 -16.60 3.72 9.24
C THR A 43 -17.83 4.50 9.70
N TYR A 44 -18.35 5.41 8.87
CA TYR A 44 -19.57 6.15 9.18
C TYR A 44 -20.81 5.24 9.32
N TRP A 45 -20.99 4.31 8.37
CA TRP A 45 -22.10 3.36 8.43
C TRP A 45 -21.96 2.38 9.61
N LEU A 46 -20.75 1.87 9.86
CA LEU A 46 -20.45 1.01 11.00
C LEU A 46 -20.75 1.70 12.34
N GLY A 47 -20.49 2.99 12.45
CA GLY A 47 -20.82 3.77 13.64
C GLY A 47 -22.31 3.87 13.94
N LYS A 48 -23.18 3.64 12.96
CA LYS A 48 -24.65 3.66 13.13
C LYS A 48 -25.24 2.35 13.63
N ILE A 49 -24.53 1.22 13.50
CA ILE A 49 -25.06 -0.09 13.89
C ILE A 49 -25.03 -0.26 15.41
N GLY A 50 -23.94 0.18 16.05
CA GLY A 50 -23.78 0.10 17.51
C GLY A 50 -22.30 0.06 17.92
N THR A 51 -22.07 0.37 19.19
CA THR A 51 -20.71 0.47 19.75
C THR A 51 -19.98 -0.86 19.86
N GLU A 52 -20.68 -1.94 20.24
CA GLU A 52 -20.09 -3.28 20.34
C GLU A 52 -19.70 -3.84 18.97
N GLN A 53 -20.53 -3.60 17.95
CA GLN A 53 -20.27 -4.01 16.58
C GLN A 53 -19.06 -3.28 16.00
N LEU A 54 -18.99 -1.97 16.21
CA LEU A 54 -17.85 -1.16 15.78
C LEU A 54 -16.55 -1.60 16.48
N ALA A 55 -16.64 -1.87 17.80
CA ALA A 55 -15.51 -2.38 18.58
C ALA A 55 -15.01 -3.73 18.04
N ALA A 56 -15.94 -4.64 17.71
CA ALA A 56 -15.63 -5.95 17.15
C ALA A 56 -14.86 -5.86 15.82
N ILE A 57 -15.31 -4.98 14.90
CA ILE A 57 -14.67 -4.79 13.60
C ILE A 57 -13.28 -4.16 13.76
N ASN A 58 -13.15 -3.13 14.61
CA ASN A 58 -11.88 -2.48 14.89
C ASN A 58 -10.85 -3.42 15.52
N LEU A 59 -11.31 -4.40 16.31
CA LEU A 59 -10.45 -5.42 16.93
C LEU A 59 -9.85 -6.37 15.88
N VAL A 60 -10.62 -6.74 14.86
CA VAL A 60 -10.23 -7.72 13.84
C VAL A 60 -9.42 -7.09 12.70
N THR A 61 -9.67 -5.84 12.38
CA THR A 61 -9.05 -5.11 11.24
C THR A 61 -7.51 -5.15 11.22
N PRO A 62 -6.77 -4.96 12.33
CA PRO A 62 -5.32 -5.03 12.30
C PRO A 62 -4.78 -6.40 11.84
N MET A 63 -5.45 -7.47 12.21
CA MET A 63 -5.08 -8.82 11.78
C MET A 63 -5.29 -9.00 10.27
N GLN A 64 -6.41 -8.53 9.74
CA GLN A 64 -6.65 -8.55 8.30
C GLN A 64 -5.58 -7.76 7.54
N ASN A 65 -5.19 -6.60 8.05
CA ASN A 65 -4.13 -5.77 7.46
C ASN A 65 -2.78 -6.49 7.41
N ILE A 66 -2.40 -7.24 8.45
CA ILE A 66 -1.16 -8.03 8.46
C ILE A 66 -1.20 -9.08 7.33
N ILE A 67 -2.27 -9.86 7.21
CA ILE A 67 -2.39 -10.88 6.17
C ILE A 67 -2.40 -10.24 4.78
N THR A 68 -3.11 -9.13 4.61
CA THR A 68 -3.15 -8.38 3.35
C THR A 68 -1.76 -7.88 2.95
N ASN A 69 -0.96 -7.38 3.91
CA ASN A 69 0.41 -6.93 3.65
C ASN A 69 1.34 -8.07 3.22
N PHE A 70 1.18 -9.26 3.79
CA PHE A 70 1.94 -10.43 3.33
C PHE A 70 1.65 -10.76 1.86
N GLY A 71 0.39 -10.77 1.48
CA GLY A 71 0.03 -11.05 0.07
C GLY A 71 0.38 -9.90 -0.87
N SER A 72 0.43 -8.65 -0.39
CA SER A 72 0.88 -7.52 -1.19
C SER A 72 2.32 -7.69 -1.66
N GLY A 73 3.18 -8.34 -0.87
CA GLY A 73 4.54 -8.69 -1.29
C GLY A 73 4.57 -9.54 -2.57
N ILE A 74 3.66 -10.52 -2.71
CA ILE A 74 3.58 -11.36 -3.92
C ILE A 74 3.17 -10.50 -5.13
N THR A 75 2.21 -9.59 -4.96
CA THR A 75 1.72 -8.74 -6.07
C THR A 75 2.73 -7.68 -6.47
N VAL A 76 3.49 -7.11 -5.52
CA VAL A 76 4.60 -6.18 -5.80
C VAL A 76 5.71 -6.91 -6.56
N ALA A 77 6.10 -8.13 -6.11
CA ALA A 77 7.05 -8.95 -6.86
C ALA A 77 6.56 -9.18 -8.29
N GLY A 78 5.25 -9.41 -8.45
CA GLY A 78 4.61 -9.55 -9.74
C GLY A 78 4.78 -8.34 -10.64
N ALA A 79 4.41 -7.18 -10.16
CA ALA A 79 4.52 -5.95 -10.93
C ALA A 79 5.97 -5.70 -11.39
N VAL A 80 6.95 -5.92 -10.50
CA VAL A 80 8.38 -5.70 -10.79
C VAL A 80 8.90 -6.72 -11.81
N LEU A 81 8.67 -8.01 -11.58
CA LEU A 81 9.19 -9.08 -12.45
C LEU A 81 8.57 -9.03 -13.85
N ILE A 82 7.26 -8.82 -13.93
CA ILE A 82 6.56 -8.66 -15.21
C ILE A 82 7.06 -7.42 -15.95
N ALA A 83 7.25 -6.28 -15.25
CA ALA A 83 7.76 -5.05 -15.87
C ALA A 83 9.15 -5.26 -16.50
N GLN A 84 10.04 -6.01 -15.83
CA GLN A 84 11.37 -6.31 -16.35
C GLN A 84 11.31 -7.23 -17.59
N TYR A 85 10.45 -8.27 -17.59
CA TYR A 85 10.26 -9.12 -18.77
C TYR A 85 9.64 -8.37 -19.95
N ILE A 86 8.71 -7.45 -19.67
CA ILE A 86 8.13 -6.57 -20.72
C ILE A 86 9.22 -5.67 -21.31
N GLY A 87 10.05 -5.05 -20.46
CA GLY A 87 11.15 -4.22 -20.91
C GLY A 87 12.19 -4.99 -21.75
N ALA A 88 12.42 -6.25 -21.42
CA ALA A 88 13.30 -7.13 -22.21
C ALA A 88 12.69 -7.60 -23.54
N GLY A 89 11.40 -7.31 -23.80
CA GLY A 89 10.69 -7.81 -24.96
C GLY A 89 10.26 -9.28 -24.84
N GLU A 90 10.43 -9.91 -23.68
CA GLU A 90 10.16 -11.34 -23.43
C GLU A 90 8.70 -11.54 -22.99
N LYS A 91 7.76 -11.34 -23.91
CA LYS A 91 6.31 -11.39 -23.63
C LYS A 91 5.85 -12.76 -23.10
N GLU A 92 6.41 -13.86 -23.58
CA GLU A 92 6.06 -15.22 -23.13
C GLU A 92 6.49 -15.46 -21.68
N GLU A 93 7.66 -14.97 -21.29
CA GLU A 93 8.15 -15.05 -19.92
C GLU A 93 7.31 -14.15 -18.99
N ALA A 94 6.92 -12.95 -19.46
CA ALA A 94 6.00 -12.08 -18.73
C ALA A 94 4.63 -12.74 -18.50
N ARG A 95 4.06 -13.42 -19.51
CA ARG A 95 2.83 -14.22 -19.37
C ARG A 95 3.00 -15.35 -18.37
N SER A 96 4.08 -16.11 -18.50
CA SER A 96 4.39 -17.19 -17.59
C SER A 96 4.52 -16.69 -16.15
N MET A 97 5.24 -15.56 -15.94
CA MET A 97 5.37 -14.95 -14.62
C MET A 97 4.03 -14.49 -14.05
N ALA A 98 3.15 -13.88 -14.84
CA ALA A 98 1.81 -13.48 -14.41
C ALA A 98 0.97 -14.67 -13.92
N ASN A 99 1.06 -15.82 -14.62
CA ASN A 99 0.39 -17.07 -14.22
C ASN A 99 0.98 -17.64 -12.91
N GLN A 100 2.31 -17.58 -12.71
CA GLN A 100 2.93 -18.01 -11.45
C GLN A 100 2.49 -17.16 -10.27
N ILE A 101 2.42 -15.84 -10.45
CA ILE A 101 1.94 -14.92 -9.43
C ILE A 101 0.47 -15.16 -9.10
N PHE A 102 -0.35 -15.44 -10.13
CA PHE A 102 -1.74 -15.80 -9.92
C PHE A 102 -1.86 -17.05 -9.04
N ILE A 103 -1.13 -18.13 -9.35
CA ILE A 103 -1.17 -19.37 -8.57
C ILE A 103 -0.68 -19.12 -7.13
N CYS A 104 0.44 -18.41 -6.97
CA CYS A 104 1.01 -18.15 -5.65
C CYS A 104 0.08 -17.28 -4.79
N ALA A 105 -0.45 -16.17 -5.34
CA ALA A 105 -1.30 -15.26 -4.60
C ALA A 105 -2.67 -15.88 -4.28
N MET A 106 -3.29 -16.59 -5.23
CA MET A 106 -4.56 -17.26 -4.99
C MET A 106 -4.40 -18.44 -4.03
N GLY A 107 -3.33 -19.22 -4.16
CA GLY A 107 -3.00 -20.30 -3.22
C GLY A 107 -2.80 -19.77 -1.81
N PHE A 108 -2.03 -18.70 -1.65
CA PHE A 108 -1.83 -18.01 -0.38
C PHE A 108 -3.16 -17.51 0.19
N ALA A 109 -3.97 -16.83 -0.62
CA ALA A 109 -5.26 -16.28 -0.20
C ALA A 109 -6.22 -17.36 0.32
N VAL A 110 -6.36 -18.48 -0.42
CA VAL A 110 -7.25 -19.58 -0.04
C VAL A 110 -6.76 -20.27 1.23
N VAL A 111 -5.45 -20.53 1.34
CA VAL A 111 -4.86 -21.13 2.55
C VAL A 111 -5.06 -20.24 3.75
N CYS A 112 -4.75 -18.93 3.65
CA CYS A 112 -4.96 -17.98 4.74
C CYS A 112 -6.43 -17.85 5.12
N ALA A 113 -7.34 -17.76 4.13
CA ALA A 113 -8.77 -17.71 4.38
C ALA A 113 -9.27 -18.95 5.12
N ALA A 114 -8.86 -20.14 4.69
CA ALA A 114 -9.22 -21.40 5.35
C ALA A 114 -8.69 -21.48 6.79
N LEU A 115 -7.40 -21.16 7.00
CA LEU A 115 -6.78 -21.17 8.33
C LEU A 115 -7.44 -20.17 9.28
N CYS A 116 -7.72 -18.96 8.81
CA CYS A 116 -8.40 -17.95 9.62
C CYS A 116 -9.87 -18.31 9.88
N PHE A 117 -10.57 -18.90 8.91
CA PHE A 117 -11.94 -19.36 9.10
C PHE A 117 -12.02 -20.44 10.19
N LEU A 118 -11.15 -21.45 10.12
CA LEU A 118 -11.07 -22.52 11.12
C LEU A 118 -10.58 -21.99 12.47
N GLY A 119 -9.61 -21.08 12.46
CA GLY A 119 -9.01 -20.47 13.66
C GLY A 119 -9.81 -19.31 14.26
N THR A 120 -10.94 -18.88 13.65
CA THR A 120 -11.73 -17.73 14.12
C THR A 120 -11.99 -17.72 15.63
N PRO A 121 -12.43 -18.82 16.30
CA PRO A 121 -12.65 -18.79 17.74
C PRO A 121 -11.38 -18.52 18.55
N ALA A 122 -10.26 -19.17 18.16
CA ALA A 122 -8.97 -19.00 18.83
C ALA A 122 -8.43 -17.58 18.66
N ILE A 123 -8.56 -17.01 17.47
CA ILE A 123 -8.14 -15.65 17.11
C ILE A 123 -8.90 -14.63 17.95
N VAL A 124 -10.23 -14.72 18.01
CA VAL A 124 -11.07 -13.78 18.74
C VAL A 124 -10.81 -13.86 20.23
N ASN A 125 -10.63 -15.07 20.78
CA ASN A 125 -10.25 -15.26 22.18
C ASN A 125 -8.85 -14.69 22.48
N TRP A 126 -7.87 -14.91 21.59
CA TRP A 126 -6.51 -14.35 21.74
C TRP A 126 -6.49 -12.83 21.69
N LEU A 127 -7.39 -12.21 20.92
CA LEU A 127 -7.56 -10.76 20.89
C LEU A 127 -8.22 -10.20 22.16
N GLY A 128 -8.68 -11.05 23.09
CA GLY A 128 -9.29 -10.63 24.35
C GLY A 128 -10.71 -10.10 24.21
N ALA A 129 -11.45 -10.51 23.19
CA ALA A 129 -12.84 -10.12 23.05
C ALA A 129 -13.75 -10.97 23.97
N ASP A 130 -14.67 -10.30 24.68
CA ASP A 130 -15.65 -10.92 25.56
C ASP A 130 -17.08 -10.54 25.18
N GLY A 131 -18.06 -11.34 25.62
CA GLY A 131 -19.48 -11.05 25.51
C GLY A 131 -19.97 -10.82 24.07
N GLY A 132 -20.74 -9.74 23.86
CA GLY A 132 -21.29 -9.35 22.58
C GLY A 132 -20.24 -9.01 21.54
N THR A 133 -19.16 -8.35 21.94
CA THR A 133 -18.03 -8.02 21.04
C THR A 133 -17.40 -9.28 20.44
N ALA A 134 -17.21 -10.34 21.24
CA ALA A 134 -16.69 -11.62 20.76
C ALA A 134 -17.64 -12.29 19.74
N TYR A 135 -18.93 -12.22 19.98
CA TYR A 135 -19.94 -12.77 19.06
C TYR A 135 -19.86 -12.05 17.70
N TYR A 136 -19.93 -10.71 17.70
CA TYR A 136 -19.89 -9.92 16.46
C TYR A 136 -18.53 -10.04 15.73
N ALA A 137 -17.43 -10.11 16.45
CA ALA A 137 -16.10 -10.35 15.86
C ALA A 137 -16.02 -11.70 15.13
N ARG A 138 -16.59 -12.75 15.73
CA ARG A 138 -16.63 -14.09 15.08
C ARG A 138 -17.50 -14.10 13.84
N VAL A 139 -18.68 -13.47 13.91
CA VAL A 139 -19.61 -13.37 12.76
C VAL A 139 -18.93 -12.60 11.61
N TYR A 140 -18.40 -11.43 11.91
CA TYR A 140 -17.73 -10.59 10.92
C TYR A 140 -16.53 -11.29 10.28
N LEU A 141 -15.61 -11.84 11.10
CA LEU A 141 -14.38 -12.47 10.61
C LEU A 141 -14.67 -13.68 9.72
N ARG A 142 -15.65 -14.53 10.09
CA ARG A 142 -16.04 -15.71 9.30
C ARG A 142 -16.53 -15.38 7.91
N VAL A 143 -17.17 -14.24 7.73
CA VAL A 143 -17.68 -13.80 6.43
C VAL A 143 -16.61 -13.05 5.67
N VAL A 144 -15.99 -12.04 6.30
CA VAL A 144 -15.09 -11.13 5.62
C VAL A 144 -13.78 -11.80 5.18
N ILE A 145 -13.34 -12.85 5.88
CA ILE A 145 -12.08 -13.53 5.52
C ILE A 145 -12.11 -14.11 4.09
N TRP A 146 -13.29 -14.45 3.57
CA TRP A 146 -13.47 -14.93 2.21
C TRP A 146 -13.36 -13.83 1.16
N ASP A 147 -13.20 -12.57 1.56
CA ASP A 147 -12.88 -11.49 0.63
C ASP A 147 -11.46 -11.56 0.10
N MET A 148 -10.54 -12.27 0.80
CA MET A 148 -9.12 -12.33 0.46
C MET A 148 -8.83 -12.84 -0.96
N PRO A 149 -9.38 -13.97 -1.43
CA PRO A 149 -9.18 -14.39 -2.81
C PRO A 149 -9.60 -13.32 -3.83
N PHE A 150 -10.68 -12.62 -3.57
CA PHE A 150 -11.17 -11.54 -4.44
C PHE A 150 -10.26 -10.31 -4.39
N LEU A 151 -9.82 -9.91 -3.21
CA LEU A 151 -8.86 -8.84 -3.04
C LEU A 151 -7.56 -9.11 -3.80
N TYR A 152 -7.00 -10.33 -3.66
CA TYR A 152 -5.78 -10.68 -4.38
C TYR A 152 -5.98 -10.78 -5.88
N MET A 153 -7.15 -11.20 -6.36
CA MET A 153 -7.46 -11.18 -7.79
C MET A 153 -7.41 -9.76 -8.36
N VAL A 154 -8.00 -8.78 -7.67
CA VAL A 154 -7.95 -7.35 -8.05
C VAL A 154 -6.52 -6.83 -7.99
N ASN A 155 -5.74 -7.22 -6.96
CA ASN A 155 -4.34 -6.82 -6.84
C ASN A 155 -3.46 -7.41 -7.95
N ILE A 156 -3.68 -8.67 -8.35
CA ILE A 156 -2.99 -9.30 -9.50
C ILE A 156 -3.32 -8.56 -10.80
N PHE A 157 -4.59 -8.25 -11.01
CA PHE A 157 -5.02 -7.46 -12.16
C PHE A 157 -4.31 -6.12 -12.20
N SER A 158 -4.24 -5.44 -11.05
CA SER A 158 -3.54 -4.15 -10.91
C SER A 158 -2.05 -4.29 -11.17
N ALA A 159 -1.39 -5.31 -10.62
CA ALA A 159 0.04 -5.58 -10.80
C ALA A 159 0.40 -5.85 -12.28
N VAL A 160 -0.40 -6.69 -12.96
CA VAL A 160 -0.20 -7.02 -14.38
C VAL A 160 -0.37 -5.78 -15.28
N HIS A 161 -1.42 -4.98 -15.06
CA HIS A 161 -1.65 -3.79 -15.86
C HIS A 161 -0.65 -2.68 -15.54
N GLN A 162 -0.30 -2.47 -14.27
CA GLN A 162 0.72 -1.52 -13.87
C GLN A 162 2.09 -1.86 -14.46
N ALA A 163 2.47 -3.14 -14.45
CA ALA A 163 3.70 -3.61 -15.10
C ALA A 163 3.72 -3.31 -16.61
N GLN A 164 2.55 -3.31 -17.24
CA GLN A 164 2.39 -2.89 -18.65
C GLN A 164 2.38 -1.36 -18.82
N GLY A 165 2.31 -0.57 -17.75
CA GLY A 165 2.20 0.90 -17.78
C GLY A 165 0.76 1.41 -17.89
N ASP A 166 -0.22 0.58 -17.58
CA ASP A 166 -1.64 0.95 -17.52
C ASP A 166 -2.14 0.92 -16.08
N THR A 167 -2.32 2.08 -15.48
CA THR A 167 -2.90 2.25 -14.14
C THR A 167 -4.36 2.70 -14.19
N VAL A 168 -4.87 3.04 -15.38
CA VAL A 168 -6.23 3.56 -15.58
C VAL A 168 -7.27 2.44 -15.45
N ARG A 169 -7.03 1.28 -16.08
CA ARG A 169 -7.96 0.15 -15.98
C ARG A 169 -8.12 -0.36 -14.55
N PRO A 170 -7.05 -0.58 -13.76
CA PRO A 170 -7.16 -0.89 -12.34
C PRO A 170 -7.93 0.15 -11.54
N MET A 171 -7.69 1.44 -11.80
CA MET A 171 -8.41 2.53 -11.13
C MET A 171 -9.93 2.42 -11.36
N PHE A 172 -10.38 2.25 -12.60
CA PHE A 172 -11.81 2.11 -12.90
C PHE A 172 -12.42 0.84 -12.31
N LEU A 173 -11.66 -0.26 -12.27
CA LEU A 173 -12.11 -1.50 -11.65
C LEU A 173 -12.34 -1.31 -10.15
N ASN A 174 -11.38 -0.69 -9.45
CA ASN A 174 -11.48 -0.38 -8.03
C ASN A 174 -12.60 0.62 -7.74
N LEU A 175 -12.75 1.66 -8.57
CA LEU A 175 -13.85 2.62 -8.46
C LEU A 175 -15.22 1.93 -8.54
N GLY A 176 -15.37 0.96 -9.44
CA GLY A 176 -16.59 0.14 -9.52
C GLY A 176 -16.88 -0.62 -8.22
N GLY A 177 -15.86 -1.23 -7.60
CA GLY A 177 -15.99 -1.90 -6.31
C GLY A 177 -16.34 -0.96 -5.16
N ILE A 178 -15.66 0.19 -5.08
CA ILE A 178 -15.93 1.25 -4.09
C ILE A 178 -17.36 1.76 -4.22
N THR A 179 -17.79 2.06 -5.44
CA THR A 179 -19.15 2.54 -5.71
C THR A 179 -20.19 1.49 -5.32
N LEU A 180 -19.94 0.23 -5.66
CA LEU A 180 -20.84 -0.87 -5.31
C LEU A 180 -20.98 -1.02 -3.79
N ASN A 181 -19.86 -0.96 -3.06
CA ASN A 181 -19.88 -1.05 -1.60
C ASN A 181 -20.65 0.11 -0.94
N LEU A 182 -20.48 1.33 -1.45
CA LEU A 182 -21.19 2.51 -0.97
C LEU A 182 -22.72 2.33 -0.95
N PHE A 183 -23.26 1.57 -1.91
CA PHE A 183 -24.69 1.23 -1.95
C PHE A 183 -25.03 -0.03 -1.18
N LEU A 184 -24.15 -1.03 -1.16
CA LEU A 184 -24.40 -2.30 -0.48
C LEU A 184 -24.34 -2.18 1.04
N ASP A 185 -23.46 -1.33 1.60
CA ASP A 185 -23.36 -1.12 3.04
C ASP A 185 -24.71 -0.71 3.66
N PRO A 186 -25.34 0.43 3.31
CA PRO A 186 -26.62 0.79 3.89
C PRO A 186 -27.74 -0.22 3.56
N PHE A 187 -27.67 -0.87 2.40
CA PHE A 187 -28.65 -1.86 2.00
C PHE A 187 -28.65 -3.09 2.92
N PHE A 188 -27.48 -3.71 3.13
CA PHE A 188 -27.37 -4.89 3.97
C PHE A 188 -27.41 -4.57 5.47
N MET A 189 -26.77 -3.47 5.87
CA MET A 189 -26.62 -3.14 7.28
C MET A 189 -27.89 -2.58 7.90
N ILE A 190 -28.63 -1.72 7.17
CA ILE A 190 -29.75 -0.95 7.68
C ILE A 190 -31.07 -1.46 7.11
N ILE A 191 -31.21 -1.56 5.76
CA ILE A 191 -32.49 -1.93 5.14
C ILE A 191 -32.84 -3.40 5.43
N LEU A 192 -31.84 -4.30 5.36
CA LEU A 192 -32.03 -5.72 5.68
C LEU A 192 -31.75 -6.06 7.16
N ASP A 193 -31.36 -5.07 7.97
CA ASP A 193 -31.09 -5.19 9.42
C ASP A 193 -30.09 -6.34 9.77
N MET A 194 -29.13 -6.59 8.89
CA MET A 194 -28.12 -7.64 9.08
C MET A 194 -26.96 -7.20 9.97
N GLY A 195 -26.86 -5.92 10.35
CA GLY A 195 -25.82 -5.38 11.21
C GLY A 195 -24.39 -5.69 10.73
N THR A 196 -23.55 -6.30 11.59
CA THR A 196 -22.15 -6.64 11.25
C THR A 196 -22.01 -7.70 10.17
N ALA A 197 -22.95 -8.65 10.09
CA ALA A 197 -22.96 -9.63 9.00
C ALA A 197 -23.24 -8.97 7.66
N GLY A 198 -24.11 -7.95 7.65
CA GLY A 198 -24.42 -7.12 6.48
C GLY A 198 -23.19 -6.36 5.98
N ALA A 199 -22.43 -5.72 6.88
CA ALA A 199 -21.18 -5.06 6.56
C ALA A 199 -20.15 -6.01 5.91
N ALA A 200 -19.99 -7.20 6.51
CA ALA A 200 -19.06 -8.21 5.97
C ALA A 200 -19.49 -8.70 4.59
N LEU A 201 -20.79 -8.91 4.39
CA LEU A 201 -21.35 -9.36 3.10
C LEU A 201 -21.24 -8.27 2.02
N ALA A 202 -21.51 -7.02 2.37
CA ALA A 202 -21.35 -5.88 1.47
C ALA A 202 -19.90 -5.75 0.99
N THR A 203 -18.92 -5.82 1.90
CA THR A 203 -17.49 -5.80 1.59
C THR A 203 -17.10 -6.99 0.70
N LEU A 204 -17.58 -8.19 1.01
CA LEU A 204 -17.32 -9.39 0.22
C LEU A 204 -17.81 -9.24 -1.22
N LEU A 205 -19.05 -8.82 -1.42
CA LEU A 205 -19.66 -8.63 -2.74
C LEU A 205 -18.99 -7.48 -3.51
N ALA A 206 -18.67 -6.37 -2.83
CA ALA A 206 -17.98 -5.23 -3.41
C ALA A 206 -16.58 -5.57 -3.95
N LYS A 207 -15.94 -6.62 -3.40
CA LYS A 207 -14.67 -7.16 -3.90
C LYS A 207 -14.87 -8.30 -4.90
N ALA A 208 -15.88 -9.14 -4.72
CA ALA A 208 -16.15 -10.29 -5.59
C ALA A 208 -16.52 -9.87 -7.02
N VAL A 209 -17.34 -8.84 -7.17
CA VAL A 209 -17.77 -8.37 -8.51
C VAL A 209 -16.58 -7.82 -9.31
N PRO A 210 -15.78 -6.87 -8.83
CA PRO A 210 -14.57 -6.43 -9.54
C PRO A 210 -13.58 -7.56 -9.79
N ALA A 211 -13.40 -8.48 -8.83
CA ALA A 211 -12.51 -9.61 -8.98
C ALA A 211 -12.94 -10.56 -10.12
N THR A 212 -14.25 -10.81 -10.25
CA THR A 212 -14.78 -11.58 -11.35
C THR A 212 -14.53 -10.90 -12.69
N VAL A 213 -14.77 -9.59 -12.78
CA VAL A 213 -14.47 -8.80 -13.97
C VAL A 213 -12.97 -8.83 -14.28
N ALA A 214 -12.11 -8.66 -13.27
CA ALA A 214 -10.66 -8.74 -13.39
C ALA A 214 -10.22 -10.08 -13.96
N PHE A 215 -10.74 -11.18 -13.42
CA PHE A 215 -10.44 -12.53 -13.87
C PHE A 215 -10.85 -12.74 -15.35
N ILE A 216 -12.09 -12.38 -15.70
CA ILE A 216 -12.57 -12.46 -17.08
C ILE A 216 -11.69 -11.66 -18.04
N LEU A 217 -11.31 -10.44 -17.63
CA LEU A 217 -10.44 -9.59 -18.45
C LEU A 217 -9.04 -10.18 -18.61
N LEU A 218 -8.44 -10.74 -17.55
CA LEU A 218 -7.12 -11.37 -17.63
C LEU A 218 -7.12 -12.68 -18.41
N CYS A 219 -8.24 -13.38 -18.50
CA CYS A 219 -8.37 -14.59 -19.32
C CYS A 219 -8.59 -14.31 -20.82
N ARG A 220 -8.85 -13.06 -21.21
CA ARG A 220 -9.07 -12.73 -22.62
C ARG A 220 -7.77 -12.86 -23.43
N PRO A 221 -7.77 -13.61 -24.55
CA PRO A 221 -6.58 -13.82 -25.38
C PRO A 221 -6.08 -12.55 -26.08
N GLU A 222 -6.94 -11.52 -26.16
CA GLU A 222 -6.62 -10.22 -26.76
C GLU A 222 -5.63 -9.41 -25.91
N ASN A 223 -5.45 -9.76 -24.64
CA ASN A 223 -4.49 -9.12 -23.77
C ASN A 223 -3.08 -9.66 -24.02
N ASP A 224 -2.11 -8.75 -24.11
CA ASP A 224 -0.69 -9.13 -24.29
C ASP A 224 -0.20 -10.06 -23.18
N ILE A 225 -0.69 -9.88 -21.94
CA ILE A 225 -0.41 -10.73 -20.80
C ILE A 225 -1.73 -11.31 -20.30
N CYS A 226 -2.06 -12.53 -20.74
CA CYS A 226 -3.27 -13.24 -20.35
C CYS A 226 -2.96 -14.46 -19.46
N LEU A 227 -3.91 -14.81 -18.60
CA LEU A 227 -3.88 -16.06 -17.86
C LEU A 227 -4.24 -17.21 -18.81
N ASN A 228 -3.35 -18.21 -18.90
CA ASN A 228 -3.54 -19.35 -19.78
C ASN A 228 -3.16 -20.65 -19.06
N ARG A 229 -3.99 -21.68 -19.17
CA ARG A 229 -3.75 -22.99 -18.55
C ARG A 229 -2.39 -23.61 -18.90
N ARG A 230 -1.83 -23.28 -20.06
CA ARG A 230 -0.51 -23.77 -20.49
C ARG A 230 0.62 -23.35 -19.54
N TYR A 231 0.49 -22.19 -18.85
CA TYR A 231 1.52 -21.63 -17.95
C TYR A 231 1.18 -21.84 -16.47
N MET A 232 0.12 -22.60 -16.14
CA MET A 232 -0.29 -22.84 -14.74
C MET A 232 0.51 -23.94 -14.03
N GLN A 233 1.51 -24.56 -14.69
CA GLN A 233 2.41 -25.48 -14.01
C GLN A 233 3.39 -24.70 -13.14
N LEU A 234 3.51 -25.08 -11.86
CA LEU A 234 4.38 -24.41 -10.90
C LEU A 234 5.85 -24.57 -11.30
N GLN A 235 6.53 -23.44 -11.52
CA GLN A 235 7.94 -23.40 -11.91
C GLN A 235 8.78 -22.97 -10.70
N ARG A 236 9.62 -23.89 -10.16
CA ARG A 236 10.44 -23.64 -8.97
C ARG A 236 11.34 -22.41 -9.10
N GLU A 237 11.92 -22.19 -10.27
CA GLU A 237 12.79 -21.04 -10.53
C GLU A 237 12.02 -19.70 -10.38
N LYS A 238 10.84 -19.60 -11.00
CA LYS A 238 9.99 -18.40 -10.91
C LYS A 238 9.42 -18.21 -9.51
N LEU A 239 9.06 -19.30 -8.83
CA LEU A 239 8.67 -19.23 -7.42
C LEU A 239 9.80 -18.67 -6.56
N GLY A 240 11.04 -19.12 -6.78
CA GLY A 240 12.22 -18.57 -6.10
C GLY A 240 12.40 -17.06 -6.34
N MET A 241 12.16 -16.59 -7.58
CA MET A 241 12.21 -15.16 -7.90
C MET A 241 11.10 -14.36 -7.19
N ILE A 242 9.87 -14.89 -7.19
CA ILE A 242 8.73 -14.27 -6.48
C ILE A 242 9.02 -14.15 -4.98
N LEU A 243 9.52 -15.22 -4.36
CA LEU A 243 9.86 -15.21 -2.93
C LEU A 243 11.00 -14.25 -2.63
N LYS A 244 12.02 -14.21 -3.47
CA LYS A 244 13.19 -13.34 -3.27
C LYS A 244 12.84 -11.84 -3.30
N VAL A 245 11.86 -11.46 -4.12
CA VAL A 245 11.41 -10.06 -4.24
C VAL A 245 10.24 -9.79 -3.30
N GLY A 246 9.31 -10.73 -3.18
CA GLY A 246 8.06 -10.56 -2.45
C GLY A 246 8.18 -10.69 -0.94
N LEU A 247 8.98 -11.66 -0.45
CA LEU A 247 9.12 -11.89 0.98
C LEU A 247 9.74 -10.70 1.72
N PRO A 248 10.83 -10.07 1.24
CA PRO A 248 11.33 -8.84 1.85
C PRO A 248 10.28 -7.72 1.88
N THR A 249 9.54 -7.52 0.79
CA THR A 249 8.46 -6.51 0.74
C THR A 249 7.36 -6.80 1.77
N ALA A 250 6.95 -8.07 1.90
CA ALA A 250 5.96 -8.50 2.87
C ALA A 250 6.43 -8.25 4.32
N ILE A 251 7.66 -8.61 4.63
CA ILE A 251 8.27 -8.40 5.97
C ILE A 251 8.36 -6.91 6.28
N GLY A 252 8.86 -6.10 5.35
CA GLY A 252 8.94 -4.64 5.52
C GLY A 252 7.58 -4.02 5.81
N GLY A 253 6.57 -4.33 5.01
CA GLY A 253 5.20 -3.83 5.19
C GLY A 253 4.56 -4.27 6.51
N SER A 254 4.73 -5.54 6.90
CA SER A 254 4.20 -6.06 8.17
C SER A 254 4.91 -5.45 9.38
N THR A 255 6.22 -5.25 9.30
CA THR A 255 7.02 -4.57 10.33
C THR A 255 6.55 -3.13 10.54
N MET A 256 6.18 -2.43 9.46
CA MET A 256 5.62 -1.08 9.56
C MET A 256 4.29 -1.05 10.32
N GLN A 257 3.42 -2.02 10.14
CA GLN A 257 2.15 -2.11 10.89
C GLN A 257 2.37 -2.38 12.38
N LEU A 258 3.28 -3.30 12.71
CA LEU A 258 3.65 -3.55 14.10
C LEU A 258 4.23 -2.31 14.77
N GLY A 259 5.03 -1.56 14.05
CA GLY A 259 5.60 -0.35 14.58
C GLY A 259 4.60 0.77 14.80
N PHE A 260 3.63 0.91 13.93
CA PHE A 260 2.54 1.85 14.17
C PHE A 260 1.78 1.51 15.46
N LEU A 261 1.53 0.21 15.72
CA LEU A 261 0.88 -0.25 16.94
C LEU A 261 1.71 0.07 18.20
N LEU A 262 3.03 -0.17 18.16
CA LEU A 262 3.93 0.13 19.28
C LEU A 262 4.07 1.63 19.52
N MET A 263 4.13 2.44 18.47
CA MET A 263 4.14 3.90 18.61
C MET A 263 2.84 4.41 19.23
N SER A 264 1.68 3.87 18.84
CA SER A 264 0.40 4.21 19.45
C SER A 264 0.38 3.95 20.95
N LYS A 265 1.01 2.84 21.41
CA LYS A 265 1.16 2.56 22.84
C LYS A 265 2.00 3.63 23.56
N ASN A 266 3.10 4.08 22.96
CA ASN A 266 3.94 5.15 23.53
C ASN A 266 3.22 6.50 23.57
N VAL A 267 2.41 6.81 22.54
CA VAL A 267 1.60 8.04 22.51
C VAL A 267 0.54 8.02 23.62
N PHE A 268 -0.06 6.85 23.87
CA PHE A 268 -1.12 6.70 24.88
C PHE A 268 -0.66 7.03 26.30
N VAL A 269 0.64 6.94 26.60
CA VAL A 269 1.23 7.35 27.88
C VAL A 269 1.01 8.85 28.16
N TYR A 270 0.86 9.67 27.11
CA TYR A 270 0.62 11.12 27.22
C TYR A 270 -0.87 11.51 27.27
N GLY A 271 -1.76 10.52 27.35
CA GLY A 271 -3.20 10.74 27.49
C GLY A 271 -4.01 10.43 26.23
N THR A 272 -5.32 10.45 26.40
CA THR A 272 -6.31 10.18 25.34
C THR A 272 -6.32 11.27 24.27
N GLU A 273 -6.08 12.51 24.67
CA GLU A 273 -6.01 13.69 23.82
C GLU A 273 -4.82 13.61 22.85
N ALA A 274 -3.64 13.21 23.38
CA ALA A 274 -2.45 13.00 22.56
C ALA A 274 -2.65 11.86 21.56
N MET A 275 -3.33 10.78 21.95
CA MET A 275 -3.64 9.67 21.05
C MET A 275 -4.64 10.09 19.97
N ALA A 276 -5.66 10.88 20.29
CA ALA A 276 -6.59 11.46 19.32
C ALA A 276 -5.86 12.37 18.33
N ALA A 277 -4.99 13.26 18.83
CA ALA A 277 -4.17 14.15 18.04
C ALA A 277 -3.25 13.40 17.07
N TYR A 278 -2.57 12.35 17.56
CA TYR A 278 -1.72 11.48 16.74
C TYR A 278 -2.52 10.78 15.64
N GLY A 279 -3.73 10.29 15.95
CA GLY A 279 -4.63 9.65 15.00
C GLY A 279 -5.05 10.59 13.87
N ILE A 280 -5.49 11.81 14.23
CA ILE A 280 -5.89 12.86 13.26
C ILE A 280 -4.68 13.26 12.40
N GLY A 281 -3.55 13.56 13.04
CA GLY A 281 -2.34 13.97 12.34
C GLY A 281 -1.84 12.92 11.34
N ASN A 282 -1.86 11.63 11.69
CA ASN A 282 -1.49 10.56 10.76
C ASN A 282 -2.46 10.41 9.59
N LYS A 283 -3.77 10.59 9.81
CA LYS A 283 -4.76 10.59 8.71
C LYS A 283 -4.49 11.70 7.70
N VAL A 284 -4.24 12.91 8.19
CA VAL A 284 -3.94 14.07 7.35
C VAL A 284 -2.59 13.87 6.64
N ASN A 285 -1.55 13.46 7.36
CA ASN A 285 -0.23 13.17 6.78
C ASN A 285 -0.32 12.05 5.71
N GLY A 286 -1.14 11.04 5.94
CA GLY A 286 -1.42 9.99 4.96
C GLY A 286 -1.94 10.56 3.63
N LEU A 287 -2.90 11.49 3.68
CA LEU A 287 -3.44 12.15 2.47
C LEU A 287 -2.38 12.96 1.72
N ILE A 288 -1.53 13.69 2.46
CA ILE A 288 -0.45 14.52 1.88
C ILE A 288 0.58 13.64 1.15
N THR A 289 0.87 12.46 1.68
CA THR A 289 1.90 11.56 1.12
C THR A 289 1.39 10.65 0.00
N LEU A 290 0.06 10.58 -0.27
CA LEU A 290 -0.51 9.77 -1.35
C LEU A 290 0.17 10.00 -2.72
N PRO A 291 0.39 11.25 -3.19
CA PRO A 291 1.05 11.48 -4.47
C PRO A 291 2.47 10.92 -4.52
N SER A 292 3.21 11.04 -3.42
CA SER A 292 4.57 10.50 -3.33
C SER A 292 4.61 8.97 -3.42
N ASN A 293 3.68 8.30 -2.75
CA ASN A 293 3.54 6.83 -2.83
C ASN A 293 3.22 6.38 -4.26
N ALA A 294 2.32 7.09 -4.93
CA ALA A 294 1.95 6.81 -6.31
C ALA A 294 3.12 7.04 -7.29
N ILE A 295 3.90 8.12 -7.09
CA ILE A 295 5.11 8.39 -7.89
C ILE A 295 6.17 7.31 -7.62
N GLY A 296 6.33 6.85 -6.37
CA GLY A 296 7.21 5.73 -6.03
C GLY A 296 6.85 4.44 -6.77
N SER A 297 5.55 4.12 -6.80
CA SER A 297 5.02 2.97 -7.53
C SER A 297 5.22 3.09 -9.06
N ALA A 298 4.99 4.28 -9.62
CA ALA A 298 5.28 4.58 -11.03
C ALA A 298 6.78 4.45 -11.33
N THR A 299 7.64 4.91 -10.40
CA THR A 299 9.10 4.78 -10.51
C THR A 299 9.52 3.32 -10.60
N ALA A 300 8.95 2.44 -9.77
CA ALA A 300 9.25 1.01 -9.81
C ALA A 300 8.93 0.39 -11.17
N THR A 301 7.80 0.76 -11.78
CA THR A 301 7.43 0.29 -13.13
C THR A 301 8.38 0.83 -14.20
N ILE A 302 8.66 2.14 -14.20
CA ILE A 302 9.54 2.78 -15.19
C ILE A 302 10.95 2.20 -15.10
N VAL A 303 11.48 2.10 -13.89
CA VAL A 303 12.82 1.52 -13.65
C VAL A 303 12.84 0.05 -14.05
N GLY A 304 11.83 -0.73 -13.66
CA GLY A 304 11.73 -2.14 -14.00
C GLY A 304 11.77 -2.39 -15.51
N GLN A 305 10.95 -1.66 -16.28
CA GLN A 305 10.93 -1.80 -17.74
C GLN A 305 12.27 -1.35 -18.38
N ASN A 306 12.83 -0.20 -17.97
CA ASN A 306 14.09 0.27 -18.53
C ASN A 306 15.29 -0.62 -18.19
N MET A 307 15.31 -1.19 -16.97
CA MET A 307 16.34 -2.17 -16.59
C MET A 307 16.22 -3.48 -17.38
N GLY A 308 14.97 -3.95 -17.62
CA GLY A 308 14.73 -5.07 -18.51
C GLY A 308 15.20 -4.81 -19.94
N ALA A 309 14.98 -3.60 -20.46
CA ALA A 309 15.45 -3.14 -21.77
C ALA A 309 16.96 -2.88 -21.82
N LYS A 310 17.72 -3.13 -20.75
CA LYS A 310 19.15 -2.82 -20.62
C LYS A 310 19.48 -1.34 -20.83
N GLN A 311 18.60 -0.45 -20.36
CA GLN A 311 18.73 1.02 -20.42
C GLN A 311 18.88 1.62 -18.99
N PRO A 312 19.98 1.36 -18.27
CA PRO A 312 20.14 1.83 -16.89
C PRO A 312 20.19 3.36 -16.78
N GLU A 313 20.72 4.04 -17.78
CA GLU A 313 20.80 5.51 -17.81
C GLU A 313 19.40 6.14 -17.86
N ARG A 314 18.50 5.57 -18.68
CA ARG A 314 17.13 6.01 -18.78
C ARG A 314 16.33 5.67 -17.51
N ALA A 315 16.60 4.53 -16.89
CA ALA A 315 16.05 4.17 -15.58
C ALA A 315 16.46 5.20 -14.51
N GLU A 316 17.72 5.63 -14.49
CA GLU A 316 18.22 6.66 -13.60
C GLU A 316 17.58 8.03 -13.85
N GLN A 317 17.42 8.42 -15.12
CA GLN A 317 16.71 9.65 -15.48
C GLN A 317 15.26 9.62 -14.99
N GLY A 318 14.54 8.50 -15.21
CA GLY A 318 13.19 8.31 -14.73
C GLY A 318 13.08 8.46 -13.22
N TYR A 319 14.00 7.84 -12.48
CA TYR A 319 14.08 8.00 -11.02
C TYR A 319 14.34 9.46 -10.61
N ARG A 320 15.31 10.13 -11.21
CA ARG A 320 15.64 11.53 -10.89
C ARG A 320 14.46 12.47 -11.10
N PHE A 321 13.75 12.35 -12.24
CA PHE A 321 12.55 13.14 -12.49
C PHE A 321 11.44 12.83 -11.48
N SER A 322 11.20 11.56 -11.18
CA SER A 322 10.24 11.14 -10.14
C SER A 322 10.56 11.73 -8.78
N MET A 323 11.84 11.67 -8.38
CA MET A 323 12.30 12.23 -7.11
C MET A 323 12.08 13.74 -7.05
N TRP A 324 12.47 14.49 -8.09
CA TRP A 324 12.27 15.94 -8.12
C TRP A 324 10.80 16.34 -8.08
N ILE A 325 9.95 15.69 -8.88
CA ILE A 325 8.50 15.94 -8.88
C ILE A 325 7.92 15.68 -7.47
N SER A 326 8.28 14.56 -6.85
CA SER A 326 7.77 14.19 -5.53
C SER A 326 8.25 15.13 -4.43
N VAL A 327 9.56 15.45 -4.43
CA VAL A 327 10.17 16.34 -3.43
C VAL A 327 9.59 17.75 -3.53
N VAL A 328 9.52 18.33 -4.75
CA VAL A 328 8.99 19.68 -4.97
C VAL A 328 7.51 19.75 -4.57
N PHE A 329 6.71 18.76 -4.98
CA PHE A 329 5.30 18.70 -4.63
C PHE A 329 5.09 18.65 -3.11
N LEU A 330 5.81 17.76 -2.42
CA LEU A 330 5.69 17.62 -0.97
C LEU A 330 6.29 18.81 -0.21
N PHE A 331 7.36 19.42 -0.72
CA PHE A 331 7.94 20.61 -0.12
C PHE A 331 6.99 21.80 -0.16
N ILE A 332 6.39 22.07 -1.34
CA ILE A 332 5.40 23.15 -1.47
C ILE A 332 4.16 22.86 -0.62
N GLY A 333 3.61 21.64 -0.72
CA GLY A 333 2.46 21.23 0.10
C GLY A 333 2.75 21.30 1.60
N GLY A 334 3.95 20.85 2.00
CA GLY A 334 4.40 20.89 3.38
C GLY A 334 4.57 22.33 3.92
N MET A 335 5.14 23.24 3.14
CA MET A 335 5.24 24.64 3.50
C MET A 335 3.87 25.32 3.72
N ILE A 336 2.90 24.96 2.89
CA ILE A 336 1.52 25.47 3.03
C ILE A 336 0.90 24.92 4.33
N LEU A 337 0.99 23.61 4.53
CA LEU A 337 0.35 22.91 5.64
C LEU A 337 1.06 23.10 6.98
N SER A 338 2.31 23.52 6.99
CA SER A 338 3.04 23.87 8.22
C SER A 338 2.62 25.21 8.83
N ARG A 339 1.79 26.00 8.13
CA ARG A 339 1.25 27.25 8.68
C ARG A 339 0.21 26.96 9.74
N ASP A 340 0.37 27.48 10.96
CA ASP A 340 -0.51 27.21 12.10
C ASP A 340 -2.00 27.44 11.80
N MET A 341 -2.31 28.50 11.04
CA MET A 341 -3.69 28.80 10.65
C MET A 341 -4.29 27.69 9.76
N ILE A 342 -3.49 27.11 8.85
CA ILE A 342 -3.95 26.07 7.92
C ILE A 342 -4.02 24.72 8.63
N SER A 343 -3.00 24.35 9.39
CA SER A 343 -2.99 23.11 10.16
C SER A 343 -4.14 23.07 11.16
N THR A 344 -4.36 24.17 11.90
CA THR A 344 -5.50 24.29 12.83
C THR A 344 -6.84 24.20 12.12
N ALA A 345 -7.01 24.88 10.98
CA ALA A 345 -8.26 24.82 10.21
C ALA A 345 -8.57 23.39 9.72
N ILE A 346 -7.56 22.67 9.23
CA ILE A 346 -7.73 21.28 8.76
C ILE A 346 -8.07 20.35 9.93
N VAL A 347 -7.35 20.45 11.04
CA VAL A 347 -7.57 19.61 12.22
C VAL A 347 -8.94 19.87 12.85
N SER A 348 -9.41 21.12 12.86
CA SER A 348 -10.72 21.52 13.39
C SER A 348 -11.92 20.89 12.66
N ILE A 349 -11.70 20.33 11.46
CA ILE A 349 -12.69 19.51 10.73
C ILE A 349 -12.92 18.18 11.46
N PHE A 350 -11.90 17.64 12.11
CA PHE A 350 -11.92 16.32 12.73
C PHE A 350 -12.25 16.34 14.24
N SER A 351 -11.90 17.42 14.94
CA SER A 351 -12.17 17.59 16.37
C SER A 351 -12.51 19.04 16.70
N LYS A 352 -13.40 19.23 17.70
CA LYS A 352 -13.72 20.53 18.28
C LYS A 352 -13.06 20.75 19.63
N ASP A 353 -12.41 19.75 20.18
CA ASP A 353 -11.66 19.86 21.42
C ASP A 353 -10.40 20.70 21.21
N ALA A 354 -10.24 21.77 21.96
CA ALA A 354 -9.16 22.74 21.78
C ALA A 354 -7.77 22.12 22.06
N GLU A 355 -7.68 21.21 23.02
CA GLU A 355 -6.43 20.55 23.38
C GLU A 355 -6.01 19.57 22.29
N VAL A 356 -6.93 18.75 21.80
CA VAL A 356 -6.71 17.82 20.68
C VAL A 356 -6.32 18.60 19.41
N VAL A 357 -7.01 19.71 19.11
CA VAL A 357 -6.72 20.56 17.95
C VAL A 357 -5.33 21.16 18.07
N GLY A 358 -4.95 21.68 19.24
CA GLY A 358 -3.63 22.24 19.47
C GLY A 358 -2.50 21.21 19.27
N MET A 359 -2.62 20.02 19.89
CA MET A 359 -1.63 18.98 19.75
C MET A 359 -1.56 18.42 18.31
N ALA A 360 -2.70 18.24 17.64
CA ALA A 360 -2.72 17.74 16.28
C ALA A 360 -2.20 18.75 15.25
N ALA A 361 -2.44 20.04 15.46
CA ALA A 361 -1.87 21.11 14.64
C ALA A 361 -0.35 21.21 14.82
N ASP A 362 0.17 21.09 16.06
CA ASP A 362 1.60 21.03 16.35
C ASP A 362 2.25 19.79 15.66
N PHE A 363 1.63 18.62 15.79
CA PHE A 363 2.07 17.42 15.07
C PHE A 363 2.13 17.62 13.56
N LEU A 364 1.04 18.15 12.99
CA LEU A 364 0.93 18.34 11.55
C LEU A 364 1.92 19.37 11.03
N SER A 365 2.16 20.46 11.76
CA SER A 365 3.13 21.50 11.37
C SER A 365 4.56 20.94 11.30
N VAL A 366 4.96 20.14 12.30
CA VAL A 366 6.26 19.46 12.33
C VAL A 366 6.39 18.45 11.20
N MET A 367 5.36 17.59 11.02
CA MET A 367 5.37 16.55 9.98
C MET A 367 5.34 17.12 8.57
N ALA A 368 4.54 18.17 8.34
CA ALA A 368 4.37 18.77 7.03
C ALA A 368 5.65 19.43 6.53
N LEU A 369 6.39 20.13 7.40
CA LEU A 369 7.65 20.77 7.03
C LEU A 369 8.69 19.77 6.50
N TRP A 370 8.72 18.56 7.05
CA TRP A 370 9.68 17.51 6.69
C TRP A 370 9.11 16.46 5.73
N CYS A 371 7.87 16.60 5.26
CA CYS A 371 7.23 15.59 4.43
C CYS A 371 7.95 15.35 3.08
N PHE A 372 8.78 16.31 2.60
CA PHE A 372 9.60 16.13 1.40
C PHE A 372 10.58 14.95 1.51
N THR A 373 10.99 14.57 2.73
CA THR A 373 11.83 13.38 2.94
C THR A 373 11.12 12.10 2.51
N ASN A 374 9.78 12.03 2.66
CA ASN A 374 9.00 10.92 2.12
C ASN A 374 9.04 10.88 0.58
N GLY A 375 9.21 12.04 -0.08
CA GLY A 375 9.40 12.12 -1.52
C GLY A 375 10.67 11.39 -1.96
N VAL A 376 11.79 11.64 -1.29
CA VAL A 376 13.05 10.94 -1.51
C VAL A 376 12.90 9.45 -1.19
N TYR A 377 12.30 9.12 -0.02
CA TYR A 377 12.12 7.75 0.44
C TYR A 377 11.33 6.91 -0.56
N ASN A 378 10.11 7.33 -0.92
CA ASN A 378 9.20 6.55 -1.76
C ASN A 378 9.74 6.34 -3.18
N THR A 379 10.33 7.37 -3.77
CA THR A 379 10.90 7.26 -5.12
C THR A 379 12.16 6.42 -5.15
N THR A 380 13.04 6.53 -4.14
CA THR A 380 14.24 5.69 -4.04
C THR A 380 13.89 4.24 -3.70
N SER A 381 12.89 4.03 -2.84
CA SER A 381 12.32 2.70 -2.60
C SER A 381 11.76 2.09 -3.89
N GLY A 382 11.04 2.89 -4.71
CA GLY A 382 10.58 2.49 -6.03
C GLY A 382 11.72 2.09 -6.98
N LEU A 383 12.85 2.79 -6.96
CA LEU A 383 14.06 2.42 -7.72
C LEU A 383 14.56 1.03 -7.31
N PHE A 384 14.76 0.81 -6.01
CA PHE A 384 15.25 -0.47 -5.50
C PHE A 384 14.26 -1.62 -5.74
N GLN A 385 12.97 -1.36 -5.60
CA GLN A 385 11.92 -2.33 -5.95
C GLN A 385 11.97 -2.66 -7.45
N GLY A 386 11.98 -1.65 -8.33
CA GLY A 386 12.01 -1.82 -9.78
C GLY A 386 13.22 -2.62 -10.28
N THR A 387 14.36 -2.54 -9.58
CA THR A 387 15.57 -3.32 -9.88
C THR A 387 15.60 -4.70 -9.19
N GLY A 388 14.60 -5.00 -8.34
CA GLY A 388 14.48 -6.27 -7.61
C GLY A 388 15.29 -6.34 -6.32
N HIS A 389 15.82 -5.21 -5.81
CA HIS A 389 16.58 -5.12 -4.55
C HIS A 389 15.65 -4.81 -3.37
N THR A 390 14.58 -5.56 -3.22
CA THR A 390 13.57 -5.33 -2.16
C THR A 390 14.09 -5.62 -0.76
N GLU A 391 15.17 -6.39 -0.62
CA GLU A 391 15.86 -6.59 0.65
C GLU A 391 16.47 -5.30 1.21
N VAL A 392 16.91 -4.39 0.33
CA VAL A 392 17.41 -3.07 0.76
C VAL A 392 16.27 -2.24 1.37
N THR A 393 15.13 -2.20 0.70
CA THR A 393 13.97 -1.48 1.21
C THR A 393 13.47 -2.09 2.53
N MET A 394 13.40 -3.43 2.63
CA MET A 394 13.06 -4.13 3.86
C MET A 394 14.02 -3.77 5.01
N ALA A 395 15.33 -3.84 4.77
CA ALA A 395 16.32 -3.54 5.78
C ALA A 395 16.16 -2.10 6.31
N ILE A 396 15.91 -1.15 5.41
CA ILE A 396 15.67 0.24 5.78
C ILE A 396 14.33 0.41 6.52
N ASP A 397 13.26 -0.27 6.12
CA ASP A 397 11.96 -0.21 6.79
C ASP A 397 12.06 -0.71 8.24
N VAL A 398 12.72 -1.87 8.42
CA VAL A 398 12.96 -2.44 9.73
C VAL A 398 13.83 -1.52 10.58
N THR A 399 14.97 -1.06 10.05
CA THR A 399 15.90 -0.20 10.81
C THR A 399 15.28 1.16 11.12
N ARG A 400 14.51 1.75 10.19
CA ARG A 400 13.80 3.01 10.39
C ARG A 400 12.91 2.96 11.62
N LEU A 401 12.17 1.87 11.76
CA LEU A 401 11.20 1.74 12.82
C LEU A 401 11.83 1.29 14.13
N TRP A 402 12.57 0.17 14.10
CA TRP A 402 13.06 -0.48 15.31
C TRP A 402 14.32 0.17 15.88
N VAL A 403 15.13 0.79 15.04
CA VAL A 403 16.37 1.43 15.49
C VAL A 403 16.18 2.94 15.56
N PHE A 404 16.00 3.60 14.42
CA PHE A 404 16.05 5.06 14.39
C PHE A 404 14.89 5.72 15.14
N ARG A 405 13.67 5.18 15.00
CA ARG A 405 12.50 5.79 15.64
C ARG A 405 12.52 5.63 17.15
N PHE A 406 12.75 4.41 17.66
CA PHE A 406 12.79 4.18 19.10
C PHE A 406 14.01 4.81 19.76
N LEU A 407 15.18 4.80 19.09
CA LEU A 407 16.37 5.46 19.62
C LEU A 407 16.16 6.99 19.69
N THR A 408 15.57 7.60 18.66
CA THR A 408 15.26 9.03 18.66
C THR A 408 14.19 9.36 19.69
N LEU A 409 13.15 8.52 19.82
CA LEU A 409 12.13 8.70 20.85
C LEU A 409 12.76 8.70 22.25
N TRP A 410 13.56 7.69 22.56
CA TRP A 410 14.28 7.60 23.82
C TRP A 410 15.17 8.82 24.07
N PHE A 411 15.92 9.26 23.06
CA PHE A 411 16.79 10.44 23.16
C PHE A 411 16.00 11.71 23.44
N CYS A 412 14.94 11.96 22.69
CA CYS A 412 14.09 13.17 22.86
C CYS A 412 13.31 13.16 24.18
N GLU A 413 12.93 11.98 24.66
CA GLU A 413 12.17 11.85 25.91
C GLU A 413 13.09 11.90 27.13
N SER A 414 14.17 11.09 27.16
CA SER A 414 15.02 10.90 28.34
C SER A 414 16.09 11.99 28.50
N ILE A 415 16.57 12.60 27.40
CA ILE A 415 17.66 13.58 27.43
C ILE A 415 17.12 15.00 27.23
N LEU A 416 16.22 15.18 26.24
CA LEU A 416 15.69 16.52 25.92
C LEU A 416 14.39 16.85 26.66
N HIS A 417 13.75 15.88 27.30
CA HIS A 417 12.50 16.03 28.06
C HIS A 417 11.36 16.74 27.28
N MET A 418 11.20 16.44 26.00
CA MET A 418 10.29 17.16 25.09
C MET A 418 8.81 16.74 25.24
N GLY A 419 8.47 15.81 26.16
CA GLY A 419 7.10 15.32 26.33
C GLY A 419 6.53 14.70 25.05
N VAL A 420 5.27 14.96 24.73
CA VAL A 420 4.58 14.38 23.55
C VAL A 420 5.29 14.72 22.22
N ARG A 421 5.98 15.87 22.13
CA ARG A 421 6.77 16.25 20.96
C ARG A 421 7.91 15.28 20.67
N SER A 422 8.40 14.53 21.66
CA SER A 422 9.37 13.45 21.43
C SER A 422 8.90 12.45 20.40
N VAL A 423 7.61 12.14 20.39
CA VAL A 423 6.98 11.25 19.40
C VAL A 423 7.01 11.90 18.01
N TRP A 424 6.63 13.19 17.90
CA TRP A 424 6.60 13.91 16.62
C TRP A 424 7.97 13.94 15.96
N TYR A 425 8.98 14.36 16.71
CA TYR A 425 10.36 14.42 16.20
C TYR A 425 10.95 13.05 15.91
N SER A 426 10.59 12.00 16.68
CA SER A 426 11.06 10.64 16.40
C SER A 426 10.62 10.15 15.01
N VAL A 427 9.39 10.47 14.59
CA VAL A 427 8.89 10.11 13.27
C VAL A 427 9.64 10.86 12.17
N VAL A 428 9.80 12.18 12.33
CA VAL A 428 10.46 13.02 11.33
C VAL A 428 11.94 12.64 11.15
N ILE A 429 12.67 12.54 12.26
CA ILE A 429 14.11 12.24 12.23
C ILE A 429 14.35 10.84 11.67
N SER A 430 13.58 9.82 12.10
CA SER A 430 13.72 8.47 11.56
C SER A 430 13.43 8.39 10.06
N ASN A 431 12.43 9.13 9.56
CA ASN A 431 12.13 9.24 8.13
C ASN A 431 13.26 9.95 7.38
N GLY A 432 13.80 11.05 7.93
CA GLY A 432 14.91 11.79 7.35
C GLY A 432 16.19 10.95 7.22
N ILE A 433 16.58 10.27 8.31
CA ILE A 433 17.75 9.39 8.32
C ILE A 433 17.60 8.27 7.27
N SER A 434 16.43 7.62 7.24
CA SER A 434 16.16 6.53 6.30
C SER A 434 16.19 6.98 4.84
N SER A 435 15.65 8.16 4.56
CA SER A 435 15.68 8.77 3.23
C SER A 435 17.12 9.09 2.80
N LEU A 436 17.92 9.61 3.72
CA LEU A 436 19.33 9.90 3.47
C LEU A 436 20.13 8.61 3.18
N ILE A 437 19.93 7.57 3.99
CA ILE A 437 20.62 6.28 3.79
C ILE A 437 20.25 5.67 2.44
N LEU A 438 18.94 5.64 2.10
CA LEU A 438 18.50 5.15 0.79
C LEU A 438 19.12 5.95 -0.36
N TYR A 439 19.20 7.28 -0.24
CA TYR A 439 19.81 8.12 -1.23
C TYR A 439 21.32 7.85 -1.36
N VAL A 440 22.04 7.65 -0.25
CA VAL A 440 23.46 7.25 -0.26
C VAL A 440 23.64 5.89 -0.94
N LEU A 441 22.80 4.90 -0.63
CA LEU A 441 22.84 3.57 -1.27
C LEU A 441 22.57 3.66 -2.79
N TYR A 442 21.65 4.53 -3.20
CA TYR A 442 21.46 4.84 -4.63
C TYR A 442 22.74 5.41 -5.25
N ARG A 443 23.41 6.37 -4.60
CA ARG A 443 24.68 6.96 -5.09
C ARG A 443 25.82 5.94 -5.17
N CYS A 444 25.83 4.95 -4.28
CA CYS A 444 26.79 3.82 -4.35
C CYS A 444 26.56 2.89 -5.55
N GLY A 445 25.46 3.05 -6.29
CA GLY A 445 25.23 2.31 -7.53
C GLY A 445 24.84 0.83 -7.35
N ILE A 446 24.43 0.41 -6.15
CA ILE A 446 24.04 -0.98 -5.85
C ILE A 446 22.89 -1.44 -6.76
N TRP A 447 21.95 -0.55 -7.07
CA TRP A 447 20.79 -0.80 -7.91
C TRP A 447 21.12 -1.13 -9.38
N LYS A 448 22.31 -0.76 -9.88
CA LYS A 448 22.73 -0.99 -11.29
C LYS A 448 22.94 -2.47 -11.61
N LYS A 449 23.17 -3.31 -10.59
CA LYS A 449 23.33 -4.75 -10.78
C LYS A 449 21.94 -5.40 -10.70
N THR A 450 21.33 -5.71 -11.85
CA THR A 450 20.08 -6.47 -11.88
C THR A 450 20.26 -7.82 -11.20
N ARG A 451 19.44 -8.13 -10.20
CA ARG A 451 19.42 -9.46 -9.55
C ARG A 451 18.67 -10.51 -10.35
N ILE A 452 17.87 -10.08 -11.31
CA ILE A 452 17.06 -10.93 -12.15
C ILE A 452 17.79 -11.09 -13.48
N LYS A 453 18.17 -12.31 -13.78
CA LYS A 453 18.80 -12.64 -15.07
C LYS A 453 17.69 -12.77 -16.11
N VAL A 454 17.30 -11.65 -16.71
CA VAL A 454 16.45 -11.62 -17.89
C VAL A 454 17.34 -11.93 -19.10
N GLY A 455 16.97 -12.91 -19.92
CA GLY A 455 17.66 -13.15 -21.20
C GLY A 455 18.75 -14.22 -21.21
N LYS A 456 18.75 -15.21 -20.29
CA LYS A 456 19.37 -16.50 -20.57
C LYS A 456 18.26 -17.42 -21.11
N LYS A 457 18.20 -17.58 -22.44
CA LYS A 457 17.68 -18.81 -23.02
C LYS A 457 18.43 -19.95 -22.35
N ALA A 458 17.70 -20.89 -21.74
CA ALA A 458 18.27 -22.17 -21.40
C ALA A 458 18.88 -22.74 -22.69
N ALA A 459 20.22 -22.88 -22.68
CA ALA A 459 20.92 -23.62 -23.68
C ALA A 459 20.64 -25.10 -23.47
#